data_7466436973cdaa33d8b0faa8c4b58123
#
_entry.id   7466436973cdaa33d8b0faa8c4b58123
#
_cell.length_a   1.000
_cell.length_b   1.000
_cell.length_c   1.000
_cell.angle_alpha   90.00
_cell.angle_beta   90.00
_cell.angle_gamma   90.00
#
_symmetry.space_group_name_H-M   'P 1'
#
loop_
_entity.id
_entity.type
_entity.pdbx_description
1 polymer ?
#
loop_
_entity_poly.entity_id
_entity_poly.type
_entity_poly.pdbx_seq_one_letter_code
_entity_poly.pdbx_strand_id
1 'polypeptide(L)'
;PIEGGSGQFPDVEMYFLPMQCQHCSSPECVTVCPTGASAIAEDGTVQIDAEQCIGCGMCLDACPYGVRYLDANNVAQKCNLCAGQVADGGLPQCVTQCGGLARFYGDADGDVRDFMGAYDRTLGEFLDDGACEEFTDDQVYRLPDSGNGPAHMYILRNRAWRGEY
;
A
#
# COMPACT_ATOMS: atom_id res chain seq x y z
N PRO A 1 9.39 1.66 -7.07
CA PRO A 1 9.55 2.73 -6.09
C PRO A 1 9.55 4.08 -6.78
N ILE A 2 9.04 5.09 -6.10
CA ILE A 2 9.26 6.49 -6.45
C ILE A 2 10.57 6.88 -5.78
N GLU A 3 11.44 7.49 -6.53
CA GLU A 3 12.74 7.93 -6.05
C GLU A 3 13.02 9.36 -6.51
N GLY A 4 13.69 10.11 -5.68
CA GLY A 4 14.09 11.47 -5.98
C GLY A 4 15.17 11.95 -5.04
N GLY A 5 15.63 13.15 -5.29
CA GLY A 5 16.64 13.76 -4.47
C GLY A 5 17.01 15.13 -4.96
N SER A 6 17.69 15.89 -4.10
CA SER A 6 18.21 17.23 -4.39
C SER A 6 19.57 17.43 -3.73
N GLY A 7 20.21 18.54 -4.05
CA GLY A 7 21.48 18.94 -3.47
C GLY A 7 22.70 18.42 -4.23
N GLN A 8 23.87 18.79 -3.71
CA GLN A 8 25.19 18.35 -4.17
C GLN A 8 26.00 17.89 -2.96
N PHE A 9 26.87 16.92 -3.16
CA PHE A 9 27.73 16.44 -2.10
C PHE A 9 28.55 17.61 -1.47
N PRO A 10 28.61 17.74 -0.12
CA PRO A 10 28.10 16.77 0.90
C PRO A 10 26.61 16.90 1.28
N ASP A 11 25.92 17.93 0.82
CA ASP A 11 24.55 18.26 1.22
C ASP A 11 23.53 17.65 0.22
N VAL A 12 23.44 16.33 0.23
CA VAL A 12 22.55 15.55 -0.64
C VAL A 12 21.36 15.04 0.15
N GLU A 13 20.15 15.33 -0.31
CA GLU A 13 18.92 14.66 0.14
C GLU A 13 18.48 13.62 -0.87
N MET A 14 18.20 12.41 -0.41
CA MET A 14 17.63 11.33 -1.23
C MET A 14 16.45 10.69 -0.52
N TYR A 15 15.43 10.31 -1.31
CA TYR A 15 14.28 9.59 -0.78
C TYR A 15 13.83 8.49 -1.72
N PHE A 16 13.22 7.45 -1.12
CA PHE A 16 12.58 6.35 -1.81
C PHE A 16 11.19 6.13 -1.22
N LEU A 17 10.16 6.18 -2.05
CA LEU A 17 8.83 5.78 -1.65
C LEU A 17 8.56 4.35 -2.14
N PRO A 18 8.48 3.36 -1.23
CA PRO A 18 8.16 1.99 -1.62
C PRO A 18 6.71 1.92 -2.07
N MET A 19 6.49 1.59 -3.34
CA MET A 19 5.16 1.40 -3.88
C MET A 19 4.77 -0.07 -3.85
N GLN A 20 3.58 -0.33 -3.35
CA GLN A 20 2.95 -1.66 -3.32
C GLN A 20 1.51 -1.55 -3.81
N CYS A 21 0.81 -2.68 -3.94
CA CYS A 21 -0.61 -2.66 -4.28
C CYS A 21 -1.38 -1.80 -3.27
N GLN A 22 -2.18 -0.88 -3.78
CA GLN A 22 -2.94 0.07 -2.95
C GLN A 22 -4.25 -0.53 -2.42
N HIS A 23 -4.60 -1.76 -2.82
CA HIS A 23 -5.87 -2.41 -2.45
C HIS A 23 -7.06 -1.47 -2.60
N CYS A 24 -7.18 -0.88 -3.80
CA CYS A 24 -8.17 0.13 -4.14
C CYS A 24 -9.61 -0.36 -3.90
N SER A 25 -10.50 0.55 -3.50
CA SER A 25 -11.93 0.24 -3.33
C SER A 25 -12.68 0.08 -4.66
N SER A 26 -12.19 0.70 -5.73
CA SER A 26 -12.74 0.61 -7.10
C SER A 26 -11.62 0.25 -8.10
N PRO A 27 -11.06 -0.98 -8.01
CA PRO A 27 -9.84 -1.34 -8.72
C PRO A 27 -10.09 -1.64 -10.19
N GLU A 28 -9.63 -0.81 -11.11
CA GLU A 28 -9.69 -1.06 -12.56
C GLU A 28 -9.07 -2.40 -12.96
N CYS A 29 -7.99 -2.80 -12.28
CA CYS A 29 -7.33 -4.07 -12.52
C CYS A 29 -8.18 -5.32 -12.20
N VAL A 30 -9.26 -5.17 -11.46
CA VAL A 30 -10.31 -6.20 -11.28
C VAL A 30 -11.29 -6.13 -12.44
N THR A 31 -11.76 -4.94 -12.77
CA THR A 31 -12.76 -4.71 -13.82
C THR A 31 -12.31 -5.24 -15.19
N VAL A 32 -11.03 -5.09 -15.52
CA VAL A 32 -10.50 -5.56 -16.83
C VAL A 32 -10.14 -7.05 -16.85
N CYS A 33 -10.27 -7.78 -15.74
CA CYS A 33 -9.88 -9.19 -15.70
C CYS A 33 -10.92 -10.07 -16.40
N PRO A 34 -10.58 -10.69 -17.57
CA PRO A 34 -11.56 -11.44 -18.35
C PRO A 34 -11.99 -12.76 -17.71
N THR A 35 -11.16 -13.30 -16.81
CA THR A 35 -11.43 -14.57 -16.12
C THR A 35 -11.95 -14.39 -14.70
N GLY A 36 -11.95 -13.14 -14.18
CA GLY A 36 -12.28 -12.88 -12.79
C GLY A 36 -11.17 -13.29 -11.80
N ALA A 37 -10.00 -13.72 -12.28
CA ALA A 37 -8.88 -14.10 -11.44
C ALA A 37 -8.42 -12.97 -10.49
N SER A 38 -8.53 -11.73 -10.93
CA SER A 38 -8.32 -10.57 -10.06
C SER A 38 -9.68 -10.15 -9.49
N ALA A 39 -9.85 -10.19 -8.17
CA ALA A 39 -11.11 -9.93 -7.49
C ALA A 39 -10.91 -9.15 -6.19
N ILE A 40 -11.98 -8.53 -5.70
CA ILE A 40 -12.04 -7.98 -4.34
C ILE A 40 -12.52 -9.11 -3.44
N ALA A 41 -11.76 -9.42 -2.40
CA ALA A 41 -12.10 -10.41 -1.38
C ALA A 41 -13.12 -9.84 -0.37
N GLU A 42 -13.69 -10.70 0.47
CA GLU A 42 -14.69 -10.31 1.48
C GLU A 42 -14.14 -9.29 2.50
N ASP A 43 -12.83 -9.31 2.74
CA ASP A 43 -12.12 -8.36 3.60
C ASP A 43 -11.81 -7.01 2.91
N GLY A 44 -12.31 -6.79 1.69
CA GLY A 44 -12.07 -5.59 0.89
C GLY A 44 -10.70 -5.57 0.18
N THR A 45 -9.84 -6.55 0.40
CA THR A 45 -8.55 -6.61 -0.26
C THR A 45 -8.65 -7.09 -1.70
N VAL A 46 -7.81 -6.59 -2.58
CA VAL A 46 -7.72 -7.09 -3.95
C VAL A 46 -6.82 -8.33 -3.95
N GLN A 47 -7.32 -9.45 -4.44
CA GLN A 47 -6.60 -10.72 -4.52
C GLN A 47 -6.47 -11.21 -5.96
N ILE A 48 -5.62 -12.23 -6.17
CA ILE A 48 -5.45 -12.89 -7.45
C ILE A 48 -5.55 -14.40 -7.22
N ASP A 49 -6.48 -15.03 -7.94
CA ASP A 49 -6.56 -16.48 -8.03
C ASP A 49 -5.61 -16.97 -9.14
N ALA A 50 -4.56 -17.66 -8.73
CA ALA A 50 -3.53 -18.14 -9.65
C ALA A 50 -4.04 -19.24 -10.59
N GLU A 51 -5.05 -20.01 -10.19
CA GLU A 51 -5.63 -21.10 -11.01
C GLU A 51 -6.49 -20.54 -12.15
N GLN A 52 -7.12 -19.39 -11.93
CA GLN A 52 -7.93 -18.71 -12.95
C GLN A 52 -7.14 -17.73 -13.81
N CYS A 53 -5.91 -17.37 -13.39
CA CYS A 53 -5.10 -16.39 -14.09
C CYS A 53 -4.51 -16.97 -15.38
N ILE A 54 -4.85 -16.38 -16.52
CA ILE A 54 -4.33 -16.77 -17.84
C ILE A 54 -3.10 -15.98 -18.29
N GLY A 55 -2.56 -15.08 -17.47
CA GLY A 55 -1.36 -14.31 -17.77
C GLY A 55 -1.50 -13.28 -18.88
N CYS A 56 -2.70 -12.80 -19.17
CA CYS A 56 -2.96 -11.88 -20.30
C CYS A 56 -2.36 -10.48 -20.14
N GLY A 57 -1.95 -10.08 -18.93
CA GLY A 57 -1.32 -8.79 -18.65
C GLY A 57 -2.25 -7.59 -18.53
N MET A 58 -3.54 -7.68 -18.90
CA MET A 58 -4.47 -6.54 -18.89
C MET A 58 -4.52 -5.80 -17.54
N CYS A 59 -4.45 -6.53 -16.43
CA CYS A 59 -4.45 -5.95 -15.09
C CYS A 59 -3.14 -5.22 -14.72
N LEU A 60 -2.05 -5.48 -15.44
CA LEU A 60 -0.79 -4.74 -15.30
C LEU A 60 -0.94 -3.35 -15.92
N ASP A 61 -1.46 -3.31 -17.16
CA ASP A 61 -1.66 -2.07 -17.91
C ASP A 61 -2.73 -1.17 -17.27
N ALA A 62 -3.75 -1.78 -16.66
CA ALA A 62 -4.83 -1.06 -15.97
C ALA A 62 -4.44 -0.53 -14.57
N CYS A 63 -3.27 -0.91 -14.03
CA CYS A 63 -2.86 -0.45 -12.72
C CYS A 63 -2.18 0.93 -12.79
N PRO A 64 -2.79 2.03 -12.30
CA PRO A 64 -2.19 3.37 -12.41
C PRO A 64 -0.89 3.50 -11.61
N TYR A 65 -0.65 2.58 -10.67
CA TYR A 65 0.55 2.59 -9.83
C TYR A 65 1.67 1.66 -10.33
N GLY A 66 1.44 0.89 -11.39
CA GLY A 66 2.44 -0.01 -11.99
C GLY A 66 3.00 -1.07 -11.03
N VAL A 67 2.19 -1.55 -10.07
CA VAL A 67 2.65 -2.43 -8.99
C VAL A 67 2.32 -3.91 -9.22
N ARG A 68 1.91 -4.27 -10.42
CA ARG A 68 1.65 -5.66 -10.84
C ARG A 68 2.72 -6.14 -11.81
N TYR A 69 3.02 -7.42 -11.76
CA TYR A 69 3.97 -8.06 -12.68
C TYR A 69 3.53 -9.50 -12.96
N LEU A 70 4.05 -10.12 -14.00
CA LEU A 70 3.90 -11.56 -14.24
C LEU A 70 5.10 -12.30 -13.64
N ASP A 71 4.83 -13.38 -12.94
CA ASP A 71 5.88 -14.28 -12.45
C ASP A 71 6.41 -15.21 -13.56
N ALA A 72 7.33 -16.11 -13.18
CA ALA A 72 7.91 -17.06 -14.12
C ALA A 72 6.92 -18.08 -14.71
N ASN A 73 5.75 -18.24 -14.08
CA ASN A 73 4.66 -19.10 -14.54
C ASN A 73 3.61 -18.33 -15.33
N ASN A 74 3.87 -17.07 -15.64
CA ASN A 74 2.94 -16.20 -16.34
C ASN A 74 1.66 -15.87 -15.53
N VAL A 75 1.73 -15.94 -14.20
CA VAL A 75 0.65 -15.58 -13.30
C VAL A 75 0.87 -14.16 -12.80
N ALA A 76 -0.17 -13.33 -12.83
CA ALA A 76 -0.10 -11.98 -12.32
C ALA A 76 0.16 -11.98 -10.80
N GLN A 77 1.09 -11.15 -10.35
CA GLN A 77 1.49 -11.04 -8.96
C GLN A 77 1.44 -9.57 -8.50
N LYS A 78 1.24 -9.39 -7.21
CA LYS A 78 1.27 -8.10 -6.49
C LYS A 78 1.35 -8.35 -5.00
N CYS A 79 1.46 -7.30 -4.18
CA CYS A 79 1.24 -7.40 -2.75
C CYS A 79 -0.18 -7.95 -2.47
N ASN A 80 -0.28 -9.07 -1.74
CA ASN A 80 -1.54 -9.70 -1.34
C ASN A 80 -1.96 -9.31 0.09
N LEU A 81 -1.29 -8.34 0.69
CA LEU A 81 -1.45 -7.91 2.09
C LEU A 81 -1.25 -9.05 3.10
N CYS A 82 -0.55 -10.11 2.71
CA CYS A 82 -0.37 -11.33 3.52
C CYS A 82 -1.71 -11.93 4.01
N ALA A 83 -2.74 -11.95 3.14
CA ALA A 83 -4.12 -12.25 3.50
C ALA A 83 -4.27 -13.51 4.37
N GLY A 84 -3.55 -14.60 4.07
CA GLY A 84 -3.59 -15.81 4.92
C GLY A 84 -3.09 -15.57 6.33
N GLN A 85 -1.99 -14.84 6.50
CA GLN A 85 -1.43 -14.52 7.82
C GLN A 85 -2.33 -13.55 8.60
N VAL A 86 -2.94 -12.61 7.89
CA VAL A 86 -3.89 -11.65 8.50
C VAL A 86 -5.18 -12.36 8.92
N ALA A 87 -5.69 -13.29 8.11
CA ALA A 87 -6.87 -14.10 8.47
C ALA A 87 -6.67 -14.93 9.73
N ASP A 88 -5.41 -15.34 10.00
CA ASP A 88 -5.03 -16.05 11.24
C ASP A 88 -4.79 -15.08 12.43
N GLY A 89 -5.11 -13.79 12.28
CA GLY A 89 -4.92 -12.76 13.31
C GLY A 89 -3.52 -12.20 13.40
N GLY A 90 -2.64 -12.54 12.45
CA GLY A 90 -1.28 -11.99 12.36
C GLY A 90 -1.23 -10.63 11.65
N LEU A 91 -0.02 -10.09 11.54
CA LEU A 91 0.27 -8.85 10.82
C LEU A 91 0.91 -9.14 9.45
N PRO A 92 0.76 -8.25 8.47
CA PRO A 92 1.51 -8.35 7.24
C PRO A 92 3.02 -8.45 7.50
N GLN A 93 3.73 -9.28 6.74
CA GLN A 93 5.16 -9.55 6.94
C GLN A 93 6.02 -8.28 6.92
N CYS A 94 5.68 -7.31 6.07
CA CYS A 94 6.40 -6.04 5.99
C CYS A 94 6.21 -5.16 7.24
N VAL A 95 5.13 -5.33 7.99
CA VAL A 95 4.90 -4.69 9.29
C VAL A 95 5.68 -5.41 10.37
N THR A 96 5.54 -6.75 10.44
CA THR A 96 6.24 -7.59 11.43
C THR A 96 7.77 -7.43 11.39
N GLN A 97 8.33 -7.21 10.20
CA GLN A 97 9.79 -7.06 10.03
C GLN A 97 10.28 -5.61 10.11
N CYS A 98 9.40 -4.65 10.34
CA CYS A 98 9.79 -3.25 10.36
C CYS A 98 10.36 -2.83 11.71
N GLY A 99 11.65 -3.13 11.96
CA GLY A 99 12.34 -2.72 13.19
C GLY A 99 12.46 -1.21 13.40
N GLY A 100 12.18 -0.41 12.37
CA GLY A 100 12.13 1.06 12.45
C GLY A 100 10.75 1.63 12.78
N LEU A 101 9.75 0.78 13.07
CA LEU A 101 8.36 1.18 13.39
C LEU A 101 7.73 2.10 12.32
N ALA A 102 8.15 1.95 11.07
CA ALA A 102 7.72 2.82 9.97
C ALA A 102 6.55 2.23 9.16
N ARG A 103 5.95 1.13 9.60
CA ARG A 103 4.84 0.47 8.94
C ARG A 103 3.75 0.11 9.93
N PHE A 104 2.56 0.53 9.59
CA PHE A 104 1.34 0.27 10.36
C PHE A 104 0.36 -0.52 9.51
N TYR A 105 -0.51 -1.26 10.18
CA TYR A 105 -1.59 -2.01 9.58
C TYR A 105 -2.82 -1.90 10.48
N GLY A 106 -3.98 -1.70 9.89
CA GLY A 106 -5.25 -1.66 10.60
C GLY A 106 -6.39 -1.30 9.67
N ASP A 107 -7.59 -1.35 10.19
CA ASP A 107 -8.76 -0.79 9.56
C ASP A 107 -8.75 0.74 9.78
N ALA A 108 -9.20 1.51 8.80
CA ALA A 108 -9.33 2.96 8.95
C ALA A 108 -10.31 3.34 10.08
N ASP A 109 -11.32 2.48 10.31
CA ASP A 109 -12.32 2.62 11.36
C ASP A 109 -12.10 1.62 12.52
N GLY A 110 -10.98 0.91 12.53
CA GLY A 110 -10.61 -0.11 13.53
C GLY A 110 -9.23 0.16 14.12
N ASP A 111 -8.68 -0.85 14.82
CA ASP A 111 -7.42 -0.71 15.53
C ASP A 111 -6.22 -0.68 14.58
N VAL A 112 -5.34 0.28 14.79
CA VAL A 112 -4.03 0.34 14.13
C VAL A 112 -3.02 -0.50 14.89
N ARG A 113 -2.16 -1.21 14.16
CA ARG A 113 -1.13 -2.09 14.68
C ARG A 113 0.21 -1.86 14.00
N ASP A 114 1.25 -1.93 14.77
CA ASP A 114 2.63 -2.13 14.29
C ASP A 114 3.18 -3.47 14.82
N PHE A 115 4.47 -3.71 14.66
CA PHE A 115 5.07 -4.95 15.15
C PHE A 115 5.16 -5.03 16.69
N MET A 116 5.00 -3.92 17.42
CA MET A 116 5.01 -3.89 18.90
C MET A 116 3.66 -4.21 19.50
N GLY A 117 2.56 -4.07 18.75
CA GLY A 117 1.22 -4.39 19.21
C GLY A 117 0.11 -3.53 18.62
N ALA A 118 -1.07 -3.63 19.23
CA ALA A 118 -2.22 -2.81 18.89
C ALA A 118 -2.21 -1.50 19.67
N TYR A 119 -2.66 -0.43 19.02
CA TYR A 119 -2.77 0.90 19.63
C TYR A 119 -4.13 1.21 20.23
N ASP A 120 -5.09 0.28 20.10
CA ASP A 120 -6.45 0.39 20.68
C ASP A 120 -7.17 1.67 20.23
N ARG A 121 -6.93 2.11 19.00
CA ARG A 121 -7.48 3.32 18.39
C ARG A 121 -7.54 3.21 16.87
N THR A 122 -8.46 3.96 16.27
CA THR A 122 -8.58 4.05 14.81
C THR A 122 -7.37 4.74 14.18
N LEU A 123 -7.20 4.59 12.88
CA LEU A 123 -6.14 5.27 12.15
C LEU A 123 -6.30 6.82 12.24
N GLY A 124 -7.53 7.33 12.19
CA GLY A 124 -7.80 8.76 12.36
C GLY A 124 -7.34 9.26 13.74
N GLU A 125 -7.78 8.60 14.81
CA GLU A 125 -7.36 8.93 16.17
C GLU A 125 -5.85 8.79 16.37
N PHE A 126 -5.21 7.79 15.75
CA PHE A 126 -3.77 7.61 15.79
C PHE A 126 -3.02 8.79 15.14
N LEU A 127 -3.54 9.35 14.06
CA LEU A 127 -2.98 10.49 13.37
C LEU A 127 -3.25 11.83 14.11
N ASP A 128 -4.45 11.96 14.73
CA ASP A 128 -4.89 13.19 15.40
C ASP A 128 -4.29 13.37 16.80
N ASP A 129 -3.99 12.29 17.51
CA ASP A 129 -3.63 12.32 18.94
C ASP A 129 -2.14 12.59 19.21
N GLY A 130 -1.37 12.92 18.17
CA GLY A 130 0.08 13.13 18.35
C GLY A 130 0.80 11.92 18.97
N ALA A 131 0.21 10.72 18.86
CA ALA A 131 0.85 9.47 19.25
C ALA A 131 2.16 9.26 18.48
N CYS A 132 2.23 9.92 17.32
CA CYS A 132 3.46 10.26 16.66
C CYS A 132 3.65 11.78 16.82
N GLU A 133 4.22 12.25 17.92
CA GLU A 133 4.51 13.69 18.14
C GLU A 133 5.25 14.36 16.98
N GLU A 134 5.72 13.55 16.04
CA GLU A 134 6.48 13.96 14.85
C GLU A 134 5.62 14.11 13.58
N PHE A 135 4.30 13.80 13.59
CA PHE A 135 3.49 13.81 12.37
C PHE A 135 2.23 14.69 12.52
N THR A 136 1.97 15.47 11.49
CA THR A 136 0.79 16.33 11.37
C THR A 136 -0.03 15.87 10.16
N ASP A 137 -1.34 16.17 10.11
CA ASP A 137 -2.25 15.81 9.01
C ASP A 137 -1.71 16.21 7.64
N ASP A 138 -1.00 17.35 7.60
CA ASP A 138 -0.39 17.82 6.39
C ASP A 138 0.76 16.92 5.91
N GLN A 139 1.27 15.99 6.70
CA GLN A 139 2.30 15.00 6.35
C GLN A 139 1.71 13.68 5.82
N VAL A 140 0.40 13.47 5.95
CA VAL A 140 -0.27 12.31 5.37
C VAL A 140 -0.43 12.50 3.86
N TYR A 141 0.05 11.54 3.11
CA TYR A 141 0.03 11.54 1.65
C TYR A 141 -0.65 10.28 1.12
N ARG A 142 -1.54 10.44 0.17
CA ARG A 142 -2.08 9.34 -0.65
C ARG A 142 -1.58 9.49 -2.08
N LEU A 143 -1.37 8.38 -2.76
CA LEU A 143 -1.07 8.43 -4.20
C LEU A 143 -2.24 9.07 -4.96
N PRO A 144 -1.98 9.68 -6.12
CA PRO A 144 -3.03 10.27 -6.94
C PRO A 144 -4.16 9.28 -7.18
N ASP A 145 -5.40 9.75 -6.95
CA ASP A 145 -6.60 8.94 -7.16
C ASP A 145 -7.22 9.27 -8.52
N SER A 146 -7.22 8.30 -9.43
CA SER A 146 -7.87 8.38 -10.74
C SER A 146 -9.32 7.86 -10.73
N GLY A 147 -9.94 7.77 -9.57
CA GLY A 147 -11.26 7.18 -9.35
C GLY A 147 -11.24 5.75 -8.84
N ASN A 148 -10.06 5.25 -8.51
CA ASN A 148 -9.85 3.87 -8.04
C ASN A 148 -9.79 3.72 -6.52
N GLY A 149 -9.74 4.82 -5.75
CA GLY A 149 -9.79 4.84 -4.28
C GLY A 149 -8.63 4.07 -3.63
N PRO A 150 -7.38 4.58 -3.65
CA PRO A 150 -6.25 3.91 -3.02
C PRO A 150 -6.41 3.86 -1.50
N ALA A 151 -6.20 2.69 -0.89
CA ALA A 151 -6.35 2.50 0.55
C ALA A 151 -5.07 2.84 1.34
N HIS A 152 -3.89 2.74 0.72
CA HIS A 152 -2.64 3.04 1.42
C HIS A 152 -2.42 4.53 1.64
N MET A 153 -1.88 4.84 2.81
CA MET A 153 -1.42 6.18 3.19
C MET A 153 0.08 6.16 3.49
N TYR A 154 0.72 7.28 3.24
CA TYR A 154 2.13 7.49 3.50
C TYR A 154 2.28 8.67 4.44
N ILE A 155 3.09 8.51 5.48
CA ILE A 155 3.47 9.60 6.36
C ILE A 155 4.86 10.06 5.93
N LEU A 156 4.98 11.31 5.52
CA LEU A 156 6.19 11.84 4.90
C LEU A 156 6.71 13.03 5.67
N ARG A 157 7.92 12.92 6.21
CA ARG A 157 8.57 13.97 7.01
C ARG A 157 8.84 15.24 6.20
N ASN A 158 9.12 15.11 4.90
CA ASN A 158 9.36 16.24 4.02
C ASN A 158 8.45 16.15 2.79
N ARG A 159 7.74 17.23 2.47
CA ARG A 159 6.79 17.30 1.36
C ARG A 159 7.32 17.98 0.09
N ALA A 160 8.53 18.48 0.08
CA ALA A 160 9.03 19.29 -1.03
C ALA A 160 8.90 18.63 -2.41
N TRP A 161 8.90 17.31 -2.49
CA TRP A 161 8.79 16.52 -3.73
C TRP A 161 7.37 16.06 -4.09
N ARG A 162 6.35 16.36 -3.28
CA ARG A 162 4.98 15.84 -3.46
C ARG A 162 4.17 16.56 -4.54
N GLY A 163 4.59 17.69 -4.99
CA GLY A 163 3.88 18.48 -5.99
C GLY A 163 4.11 18.04 -7.44
N GLU A 164 4.88 16.99 -7.67
CA GLU A 164 5.29 16.55 -8.99
C GLU A 164 4.57 15.28 -9.50
N TYR A 165 3.50 14.83 -8.82
CA TYR A 165 2.68 13.68 -9.21
C TYR A 165 1.24 14.06 -9.45
#